data_75d64b657a20ffc2dedab667876d7581
#
_entry.id   75d64b657a20ffc2dedab667876d7581
#
_cell.length_a   1.000
_cell.length_b   1.000
_cell.length_c   1.000
_cell.angle_alpha   90.00
_cell.angle_beta   90.00
_cell.angle_gamma   90.00
#
_symmetry.space_group_name_H-M   'P 1'
#
loop_
_entity.id
_entity.type
_entity.pdbx_description
1 polymer ?
#
loop_
_entity_poly.entity_id
_entity_poly.type
_entity_poly.pdbx_seq_one_letter_code
_entity_poly.pdbx_strand_id
1 'polypeptide(L)'
;MQVQPEKLSIWDVVHAVDLAITTFIIYVLTTSITPLLTHHPAQPVGILWAVISAVFVFRDTREHSLSAGMSRLLATCVSFTLCLVYLLLFPANPFGMAILIAIGTLLMTLAGRRDEIGLFAITTAVVLIVAAENPQTAWQQPFLRLADTVAGVTVGITCKWIASFLFFRLSGQEAR
;
A
#
# COMPACT_ATOMS: atom_id res chain seq x y z
N MET A 1 9.53 -32.66 -3.00
CA MET A 1 10.42 -31.49 -2.84
C MET A 1 10.55 -31.27 -1.34
N GLN A 2 11.66 -31.71 -0.71
CA GLN A 2 11.88 -31.49 0.71
C GLN A 2 12.39 -30.06 0.87
N VAL A 3 11.58 -29.17 1.44
CA VAL A 3 12.00 -27.84 1.86
C VAL A 3 12.84 -28.04 3.12
N GLN A 4 14.15 -27.91 3.01
CA GLN A 4 14.99 -27.85 4.21
C GLN A 4 14.70 -26.52 4.92
N PRO A 5 14.49 -26.54 6.25
CA PRO A 5 14.31 -25.30 6.99
C PRO A 5 15.61 -24.47 6.89
N GLU A 6 15.52 -23.29 6.30
CA GLU A 6 16.61 -22.32 6.30
C GLU A 6 16.93 -21.92 7.74
N LYS A 7 18.21 -21.88 8.08
CA LYS A 7 18.65 -21.45 9.42
C LYS A 7 18.38 -19.96 9.56
N LEU A 8 17.60 -19.58 10.58
CA LEU A 8 17.34 -18.18 10.94
C LEU A 8 18.67 -17.43 11.09
N SER A 9 18.85 -16.38 10.29
CA SER A 9 19.95 -15.45 10.40
C SER A 9 19.61 -14.32 11.38
N ILE A 10 20.61 -13.70 11.98
CA ILE A 10 20.44 -12.46 12.76
C ILE A 10 19.77 -11.38 11.92
N TRP A 11 20.04 -11.38 10.61
CA TRP A 11 19.45 -10.46 9.65
C TRP A 11 17.93 -10.61 9.52
N ASP A 12 17.41 -11.83 9.57
CA ASP A 12 15.99 -12.11 9.50
C ASP A 12 15.28 -11.56 10.74
N VAL A 13 15.94 -11.65 11.90
CA VAL A 13 15.41 -11.10 13.16
C VAL A 13 15.40 -9.56 13.11
N VAL A 14 16.48 -8.94 12.65
CA VAL A 14 16.56 -7.47 12.49
C VAL A 14 15.47 -6.98 11.53
N HIS A 15 15.33 -7.64 10.38
CA HIS A 15 14.28 -7.30 9.41
C HIS A 15 12.86 -7.44 9.98
N ALA A 16 12.61 -8.50 10.75
CA ALA A 16 11.32 -8.71 11.41
C ALA A 16 11.00 -7.62 12.44
N VAL A 17 11.99 -7.21 13.24
CA VAL A 17 11.85 -6.13 14.22
C VAL A 17 11.61 -4.79 13.54
N ASP A 18 12.37 -4.47 12.50
CA ASP A 18 12.22 -3.23 11.72
C ASP A 18 10.81 -3.14 11.10
N LEU A 19 10.32 -4.26 10.54
CA LEU A 19 8.98 -4.34 9.97
C LEU A 19 7.90 -4.17 11.05
N ALA A 20 8.07 -4.77 12.22
CA ALA A 20 7.15 -4.63 13.35
C ALA A 20 7.09 -3.18 13.86
N ILE A 21 8.25 -2.52 13.99
CA ILE A 21 8.33 -1.09 14.37
C ILE A 21 7.65 -0.23 13.31
N THR A 22 7.91 -0.48 12.03
CA THR A 22 7.30 0.27 10.92
C THR A 22 5.78 0.15 10.93
N THR A 23 5.24 -1.05 11.11
CA THR A 23 3.79 -1.27 11.20
C THR A 23 3.18 -0.60 12.43
N PHE A 24 3.86 -0.60 13.55
CA PHE A 24 3.42 0.11 14.75
C PHE A 24 3.40 1.63 14.53
N ILE A 25 4.46 2.18 13.95
CA ILE A 25 4.56 3.63 13.66
C ILE A 25 3.42 4.07 12.73
N ILE A 26 3.18 3.38 11.62
CA ILE A 26 2.12 3.77 10.69
C ILE A 26 0.73 3.64 11.33
N TYR A 27 0.50 2.62 12.14
CA TYR A 27 -0.75 2.46 12.88
C TYR A 27 -1.00 3.66 13.81
N VAL A 28 -0.01 4.02 14.65
CA VAL A 28 -0.11 5.16 15.57
C VAL A 28 -0.26 6.48 14.81
N LEU A 29 0.51 6.69 13.74
CA LEU A 29 0.41 7.90 12.93
C LEU A 29 -0.98 8.04 12.30
N THR A 30 -1.49 6.99 11.69
CA THR A 30 -2.80 7.02 11.03
C THR A 30 -3.92 7.26 12.05
N THR A 31 -3.89 6.60 13.20
CA THR A 31 -4.92 6.76 14.24
C THR A 31 -4.87 8.14 14.91
N SER A 32 -3.68 8.74 15.03
CA SER A 32 -3.50 10.05 15.68
C SER A 32 -3.68 11.23 14.73
N ILE A 33 -3.20 11.12 13.49
CA ILE A 33 -3.18 12.24 12.55
C ILE A 33 -4.51 12.37 11.79
N THR A 34 -5.14 11.27 11.42
CA THR A 34 -6.40 11.32 10.65
C THR A 34 -7.49 12.14 11.36
N PRO A 35 -7.75 11.95 12.67
CA PRO A 35 -8.76 12.77 13.36
C PRO A 35 -8.42 14.26 13.42
N LEU A 36 -7.12 14.59 13.48
CA LEU A 36 -6.66 15.99 13.50
C LEU A 36 -6.89 16.70 12.16
N LEU A 37 -6.74 15.98 11.06
CA LEU A 37 -6.88 16.53 9.71
C LEU A 37 -8.32 16.54 9.20
N THR A 38 -9.11 15.52 9.55
CA THR A 38 -10.44 15.30 8.97
C THR A 38 -11.58 15.60 9.93
N HIS A 39 -11.29 15.83 11.21
CA HIS A 39 -12.27 15.94 12.30
C HIS A 39 -13.17 14.70 12.45
N HIS A 40 -12.81 13.59 11.82
CA HIS A 40 -13.48 12.30 11.91
C HIS A 40 -12.52 11.23 12.42
N PRO A 41 -13.00 10.22 13.16
CA PRO A 41 -12.16 9.11 13.60
C PRO A 41 -11.58 8.38 12.39
N ALA A 42 -10.35 7.88 12.53
CA ALA A 42 -9.71 7.10 11.48
C ALA A 42 -10.53 5.82 11.22
N GLN A 43 -10.89 5.59 9.96
CA GLN A 43 -11.66 4.40 9.59
C GLN A 43 -10.75 3.16 9.62
N PRO A 44 -11.22 2.02 10.15
CA PRO A 44 -10.43 0.80 10.23
C PRO A 44 -9.84 0.36 8.87
N VAL A 45 -10.60 0.53 7.78
CA VAL A 45 -10.16 0.21 6.42
C VAL A 45 -9.01 1.12 5.98
N GLY A 46 -9.00 2.40 6.35
CA GLY A 46 -7.92 3.34 6.06
C GLY A 46 -6.63 2.97 6.79
N ILE A 47 -6.74 2.65 8.09
CA ILE A 47 -5.60 2.19 8.90
C ILE A 47 -5.01 0.92 8.28
N LEU A 48 -5.85 -0.07 7.99
CA LEU A 48 -5.44 -1.33 7.36
C LEU A 48 -4.70 -1.07 6.04
N TRP A 49 -5.23 -0.16 5.20
CA TRP A 49 -4.66 0.15 3.90
C TRP A 49 -3.29 0.82 3.98
N ALA A 50 -3.13 1.76 4.92
CA ALA A 50 -1.85 2.41 5.19
C ALA A 50 -0.80 1.40 5.69
N VAL A 51 -1.18 0.51 6.62
CA VAL A 51 -0.32 -0.56 7.13
C VAL A 51 0.10 -1.51 6.00
N ILE A 52 -0.85 -2.01 5.21
CA ILE A 52 -0.57 -2.88 4.06
C ILE A 52 0.40 -2.18 3.09
N SER A 53 0.19 -0.89 2.81
CA SER A 53 1.06 -0.14 1.89
C SER A 53 2.48 -0.01 2.43
N ALA A 54 2.66 0.22 3.73
CA ALA A 54 3.96 0.26 4.37
C ALA A 54 4.68 -1.11 4.30
N VAL A 55 3.97 -2.21 4.61
CA VAL A 55 4.50 -3.57 4.54
C VAL A 55 4.95 -3.94 3.12
N PHE A 56 4.14 -3.62 2.11
CA PHE A 56 4.49 -3.93 0.71
C PHE A 56 5.72 -3.19 0.20
N VAL A 57 5.97 -2.00 0.75
CA VAL A 57 7.12 -1.17 0.36
C VAL A 57 8.37 -1.53 1.14
N PHE A 58 8.23 -2.12 2.31
CA PHE A 58 9.35 -2.50 3.15
C PHE A 58 10.08 -3.72 2.56
N ARG A 59 11.20 -3.47 1.88
CA ARG A 59 12.04 -4.49 1.20
C ARG A 59 13.42 -4.56 1.82
N ASP A 60 14.18 -5.57 1.43
CA ASP A 60 15.53 -5.83 1.98
C ASP A 60 16.50 -4.67 1.72
N THR A 61 16.40 -4.03 0.55
CA THR A 61 17.27 -2.90 0.18
C THR A 61 16.47 -1.60 -0.01
N ARG A 62 17.15 -0.46 0.11
CA ARG A 62 16.56 0.88 -0.10
C ARG A 62 16.04 1.05 -1.53
N GLU A 63 16.80 0.59 -2.53
CA GLU A 63 16.41 0.70 -3.93
C GLU A 63 15.17 -0.13 -4.25
N HIS A 64 15.10 -1.35 -3.71
CA HIS A 64 13.92 -2.20 -3.86
C HIS A 64 12.70 -1.62 -3.15
N SER A 65 12.87 -0.96 -2.00
CA SER A 65 11.79 -0.27 -1.30
C SER A 65 11.25 0.92 -2.09
N LEU A 66 12.13 1.72 -2.70
CA LEU A 66 11.73 2.82 -3.59
C LEU A 66 10.99 2.30 -4.82
N SER A 67 11.52 1.28 -5.48
CA SER A 67 10.88 0.65 -6.65
C SER A 67 9.50 0.10 -6.29
N ALA A 68 9.39 -0.63 -5.17
CA ALA A 68 8.12 -1.16 -4.68
C ALA A 68 7.12 -0.04 -4.33
N GLY A 69 7.60 1.07 -3.75
CA GLY A 69 6.78 2.25 -3.48
C GLY A 69 6.23 2.89 -4.74
N MET A 70 7.06 3.06 -5.76
CA MET A 70 6.64 3.59 -7.06
C MET A 70 5.64 2.66 -7.75
N SER A 71 5.87 1.35 -7.75
CA SER A 71 4.91 0.36 -8.23
C SER A 71 3.56 0.46 -7.53
N ARG A 72 3.58 0.57 -6.21
CA ARG A 72 2.37 0.69 -5.38
C ARG A 72 1.60 1.96 -5.71
N LEU A 73 2.29 3.10 -5.80
CA LEU A 73 1.68 4.38 -6.14
C LEU A 73 1.09 4.36 -7.56
N LEU A 74 1.81 3.83 -8.54
CA LEU A 74 1.34 3.74 -9.92
C LEU A 74 0.08 2.88 -10.03
N ALA A 75 0.07 1.68 -9.46
CA ALA A 75 -1.10 0.81 -9.45
C ALA A 75 -2.31 1.48 -8.77
N THR A 76 -2.06 2.21 -7.65
CA THR A 76 -3.12 2.96 -6.96
C THR A 76 -3.61 4.15 -7.78
N CYS A 77 -2.74 4.88 -8.48
CA CYS A 77 -3.14 6.01 -9.34
C CYS A 77 -4.01 5.55 -10.51
N VAL A 78 -3.68 4.43 -11.16
CA VAL A 78 -4.52 3.86 -12.23
C VAL A 78 -5.87 3.41 -11.67
N SER A 79 -5.88 2.70 -10.54
CA SER A 79 -7.12 2.31 -9.86
C SER A 79 -7.95 3.53 -9.44
N PHE A 80 -7.30 4.56 -8.86
CA PHE A 80 -7.94 5.83 -8.49
C PHE A 80 -8.67 6.45 -9.68
N THR A 81 -7.99 6.61 -10.82
CA THR A 81 -8.57 7.24 -12.00
C THR A 81 -9.75 6.46 -12.53
N LEU A 82 -9.62 5.14 -12.69
CA LEU A 82 -10.69 4.29 -13.21
C LEU A 82 -11.89 4.24 -12.25
N CYS A 83 -11.65 4.05 -10.96
CA CYS A 83 -12.72 4.01 -9.96
C CYS A 83 -13.42 5.35 -9.82
N LEU A 84 -12.69 6.48 -9.84
CA LEU A 84 -13.28 7.81 -9.73
C LEU A 84 -14.21 8.09 -10.91
N VAL A 85 -13.72 7.88 -12.13
CA VAL A 85 -14.55 8.07 -13.33
C VAL A 85 -15.80 7.20 -13.31
N TYR A 86 -15.65 5.94 -12.89
CA TYR A 86 -16.78 5.02 -12.80
C TYR A 86 -17.79 5.47 -11.74
N LEU A 87 -17.35 5.78 -10.52
CA LEU A 87 -18.22 6.15 -9.39
C LEU A 87 -18.91 7.51 -9.57
N LEU A 88 -18.38 8.38 -10.42
CA LEU A 88 -19.05 9.63 -10.82
C LEU A 88 -20.21 9.39 -11.79
N LEU A 89 -20.16 8.31 -12.57
CA LEU A 89 -21.15 8.01 -13.62
C LEU A 89 -22.13 6.91 -13.22
N PHE A 90 -21.68 5.95 -12.41
CA PHE A 90 -22.42 4.74 -12.06
C PHE A 90 -22.32 4.41 -10.57
N PRO A 91 -23.36 3.79 -9.98
CA PRO A 91 -23.27 3.26 -8.63
C PRO A 91 -22.32 2.06 -8.56
N ALA A 92 -21.68 1.89 -7.38
CA ALA A 92 -20.83 0.74 -7.15
C ALA A 92 -21.65 -0.56 -7.22
N ASN A 93 -21.22 -1.51 -8.04
CA ASN A 93 -21.84 -2.82 -8.17
C ASN A 93 -20.82 -3.88 -8.59
N PRO A 94 -21.08 -5.19 -8.35
CA PRO A 94 -20.13 -6.25 -8.66
C PRO A 94 -19.77 -6.38 -10.15
N PHE A 95 -20.70 -6.08 -11.04
CA PHE A 95 -20.47 -6.15 -12.48
C PHE A 95 -19.51 -5.04 -12.94
N GLY A 96 -19.71 -3.81 -12.45
CA GLY A 96 -18.80 -2.69 -12.71
C GLY A 96 -17.40 -2.96 -12.16
N MET A 97 -17.28 -3.58 -10.99
CA MET A 97 -16.00 -4.00 -10.43
C MET A 97 -15.27 -4.96 -11.38
N ALA A 98 -15.96 -5.99 -11.88
CA ALA A 98 -15.38 -6.95 -12.81
C ALA A 98 -14.89 -6.29 -14.11
N ILE A 99 -15.70 -5.38 -14.66
CA ILE A 99 -15.33 -4.61 -15.87
C ILE A 99 -14.10 -3.73 -15.63
N LEU A 100 -14.06 -2.99 -14.51
CA LEU A 100 -12.93 -2.12 -14.20
C LEU A 100 -11.63 -2.92 -13.99
N ILE A 101 -11.71 -4.06 -13.32
CA ILE A 101 -10.55 -4.95 -13.15
C ILE A 101 -10.09 -5.47 -14.51
N ALA A 102 -11.00 -5.88 -15.41
CA ALA A 102 -10.64 -6.33 -16.73
C ALA A 102 -9.97 -5.24 -17.57
N ILE A 103 -10.56 -4.02 -17.62
CA ILE A 103 -10.01 -2.87 -18.34
C ILE A 103 -8.63 -2.51 -17.80
N GLY A 104 -8.50 -2.38 -16.48
CA GLY A 104 -7.24 -2.02 -15.85
C GLY A 104 -6.15 -3.08 -16.02
N THR A 105 -6.53 -4.37 -16.01
CA THR A 105 -5.59 -5.45 -16.33
C THR A 105 -5.04 -5.33 -17.73
N LEU A 106 -5.88 -5.00 -18.71
CA LEU A 106 -5.46 -4.75 -20.09
C LEU A 106 -4.54 -3.52 -20.17
N LEU A 107 -4.89 -2.42 -19.49
CA LEU A 107 -4.07 -1.21 -19.46
C LEU A 107 -2.70 -1.47 -18.84
N MET A 108 -2.62 -2.18 -17.70
CA MET A 108 -1.37 -2.55 -17.04
C MET A 108 -0.53 -3.47 -17.94
N THR A 109 -1.17 -4.40 -18.64
CA THR A 109 -0.49 -5.31 -19.58
C THR A 109 0.10 -4.53 -20.76
N LEU A 110 -0.66 -3.60 -21.36
CA LEU A 110 -0.20 -2.74 -22.45
C LEU A 110 0.93 -1.81 -22.02
N ALA A 111 0.89 -1.34 -20.77
CA ALA A 111 1.96 -0.53 -20.17
C ALA A 111 3.22 -1.34 -19.81
N GLY A 112 3.21 -2.67 -20.01
CA GLY A 112 4.33 -3.54 -19.65
C GLY A 112 4.50 -3.78 -18.15
N ARG A 113 3.46 -3.50 -17.35
CA ARG A 113 3.48 -3.55 -15.87
C ARG A 113 2.67 -4.72 -15.33
N ARG A 114 2.95 -5.92 -15.85
CA ARG A 114 2.20 -7.14 -15.48
C ARG A 114 2.30 -7.51 -14.00
N ASP A 115 3.44 -7.23 -13.38
CA ASP A 115 3.69 -7.53 -11.97
C ASP A 115 2.80 -6.70 -11.01
N GLU A 116 2.27 -5.59 -11.48
CA GLU A 116 1.44 -4.66 -10.71
C GLU A 116 -0.07 -4.93 -10.85
N ILE A 117 -0.48 -5.85 -11.72
CA ILE A 117 -1.89 -6.20 -11.95
C ILE A 117 -2.57 -6.62 -10.65
N GLY A 118 -1.90 -7.43 -9.83
CA GLY A 118 -2.45 -7.87 -8.54
C GLY A 118 -2.72 -6.70 -7.59
N LEU A 119 -1.79 -5.75 -7.47
CA LEU A 119 -1.95 -4.56 -6.65
C LEU A 119 -3.09 -3.67 -7.15
N PHE A 120 -3.17 -3.45 -8.45
CA PHE A 120 -4.24 -2.71 -9.09
C PHE A 120 -5.61 -3.37 -8.83
N ALA A 121 -5.73 -4.67 -9.07
CA ALA A 121 -7.00 -5.40 -8.93
C ALA A 121 -7.51 -5.37 -7.47
N ILE A 122 -6.62 -5.60 -6.48
CA ILE A 122 -6.96 -5.53 -5.06
C ILE A 122 -7.42 -4.11 -4.70
N THR A 123 -6.70 -3.07 -5.14
CA THR A 123 -7.06 -1.68 -4.85
C THR A 123 -8.44 -1.34 -5.42
N THR A 124 -8.70 -1.71 -6.68
CA THR A 124 -9.99 -1.49 -7.35
C THR A 124 -11.12 -2.22 -6.63
N ALA A 125 -10.92 -3.48 -6.24
CA ALA A 125 -11.93 -4.25 -5.50
C ALA A 125 -12.26 -3.59 -4.16
N VAL A 126 -11.25 -3.21 -3.37
CA VAL A 126 -11.47 -2.56 -2.06
C VAL A 126 -12.21 -1.24 -2.21
N VAL A 127 -11.82 -0.39 -3.18
CA VAL A 127 -12.48 0.89 -3.44
C VAL A 127 -13.97 0.66 -3.71
N LEU A 128 -14.33 -0.25 -4.60
CA LEU A 128 -15.72 -0.45 -5.00
C LEU A 128 -16.55 -1.18 -3.94
N ILE A 129 -15.96 -2.11 -3.19
CA ILE A 129 -16.66 -2.77 -2.07
C ILE A 129 -17.00 -1.74 -0.98
N VAL A 130 -16.04 -0.92 -0.57
CA VAL A 130 -16.28 0.11 0.45
C VAL A 130 -17.21 1.21 -0.05
N ALA A 131 -17.11 1.57 -1.35
CA ALA A 131 -18.04 2.53 -1.97
C ALA A 131 -19.48 2.02 -2.01
N ALA A 132 -19.69 0.72 -2.14
CA ALA A 132 -21.02 0.10 -2.11
C ALA A 132 -21.68 0.18 -0.73
N GLU A 133 -20.91 0.18 0.35
CA GLU A 133 -21.41 0.31 1.73
C GLU A 133 -21.95 1.73 2.01
N ASN A 134 -21.37 2.76 1.37
CA ASN A 134 -21.76 4.16 1.55
C ASN A 134 -21.94 4.88 0.21
N PRO A 135 -23.05 4.67 -0.49
CA PRO A 135 -23.28 5.21 -1.83
C PRO A 135 -23.22 6.74 -1.91
N GLN A 136 -23.63 7.46 -0.84
CA GLN A 136 -23.61 8.93 -0.81
C GLN A 136 -22.20 9.53 -0.85
N THR A 137 -21.22 8.81 -0.32
CA THR A 137 -19.82 9.23 -0.26
C THR A 137 -18.90 8.33 -1.10
N ALA A 138 -19.48 7.53 -2.00
CA ALA A 138 -18.77 6.55 -2.82
C ALA A 138 -17.58 7.16 -3.58
N TRP A 139 -17.77 8.35 -4.18
CA TRP A 139 -16.75 9.06 -4.94
C TRP A 139 -15.54 9.51 -4.11
N GLN A 140 -15.66 9.56 -2.78
CA GLN A 140 -14.55 9.91 -1.87
C GLN A 140 -13.59 8.73 -1.64
N GLN A 141 -14.05 7.49 -1.84
CA GLN A 141 -13.27 6.29 -1.55
C GLN A 141 -11.94 6.21 -2.33
N PRO A 142 -11.90 6.52 -3.65
CA PRO A 142 -10.63 6.56 -4.37
C PRO A 142 -9.61 7.53 -3.75
N PHE A 143 -10.06 8.74 -3.32
CA PHE A 143 -9.18 9.73 -2.69
C PHE A 143 -8.62 9.23 -1.35
N LEU A 144 -9.48 8.60 -0.52
CA LEU A 144 -9.06 8.03 0.76
C LEU A 144 -8.01 6.94 0.54
N ARG A 145 -8.24 6.02 -0.41
CA ARG A 145 -7.27 4.94 -0.71
C ARG A 145 -5.96 5.49 -1.24
N LEU A 146 -5.99 6.54 -2.06
CA LEU A 146 -4.77 7.21 -2.52
C LEU A 146 -4.00 7.84 -1.35
N ALA A 147 -4.68 8.57 -0.48
CA ALA A 147 -4.08 9.20 0.70
C ALA A 147 -3.45 8.15 1.65
N ASP A 148 -4.19 7.07 1.97
CA ASP A 148 -3.70 5.97 2.80
C ASP A 148 -2.46 5.29 2.18
N THR A 149 -2.46 5.12 0.84
CA THR A 149 -1.33 4.53 0.12
C THR A 149 -0.11 5.45 0.20
N VAL A 150 -0.29 6.76 -0.05
CA VAL A 150 0.81 7.74 0.03
C VAL A 150 1.39 7.77 1.44
N ALA A 151 0.54 7.81 2.47
CA ALA A 151 0.98 7.78 3.87
C ALA A 151 1.78 6.50 4.18
N GLY A 152 1.25 5.33 3.82
CA GLY A 152 1.91 4.04 4.06
C GLY A 152 3.23 3.91 3.32
N VAL A 153 3.29 4.29 2.04
CA VAL A 153 4.51 4.28 1.22
C VAL A 153 5.57 5.21 1.82
N THR A 154 5.19 6.43 2.17
CA THR A 154 6.12 7.42 2.73
C THR A 154 6.72 6.93 4.05
N VAL A 155 5.88 6.44 4.97
CA VAL A 155 6.35 5.90 6.25
C VAL A 155 7.22 4.67 6.04
N GLY A 156 6.80 3.73 5.18
CA GLY A 156 7.55 2.51 4.90
C GLY A 156 8.97 2.80 4.36
N ILE A 157 9.09 3.70 3.38
CA ILE A 157 10.38 4.12 2.82
C ILE A 157 11.21 4.84 3.90
N THR A 158 10.63 5.77 4.63
CA THR A 158 11.34 6.56 5.66
C THR A 158 11.88 5.67 6.77
N CYS A 159 11.07 4.74 7.29
CA CYS A 159 11.50 3.78 8.30
C CYS A 159 12.65 2.92 7.78
N LYS A 160 12.56 2.43 6.53
CA LYS A 160 13.66 1.64 5.93
C LYS A 160 14.94 2.45 5.80
N TRP A 161 14.85 3.72 5.44
CA TRP A 161 16.03 4.60 5.35
C TRP A 161 16.66 4.85 6.72
N ILE A 162 15.85 5.10 7.75
CA ILE A 162 16.31 5.30 9.12
C ILE A 162 16.97 4.01 9.64
N ALA A 163 16.32 2.87 9.51
CA ALA A 163 16.84 1.57 9.93
C ALA A 163 18.19 1.27 9.26
N SER A 164 18.29 1.47 7.95
CA SER A 164 19.52 1.29 7.21
C SER A 164 20.63 2.26 7.62
N PHE A 165 20.30 3.53 7.93
CA PHE A 165 21.27 4.52 8.41
C PHE A 165 21.79 4.17 9.81
N LEU A 166 20.90 3.81 10.73
CA LEU A 166 21.27 3.39 12.08
C LEU A 166 22.17 2.16 12.05
N PHE A 167 21.82 1.20 11.21
CA PHE A 167 22.60 -0.03 11.05
C PHE A 167 24.03 0.26 10.53
N PHE A 168 24.15 1.08 9.49
CA PHE A 168 25.44 1.51 8.96
C PHE A 168 26.33 2.17 10.03
N ARG A 169 25.72 3.02 10.87
CA ARG A 169 26.43 3.74 11.92
C ARG A 169 26.89 2.81 13.07
N LEU A 170 26.14 1.74 13.34
CA LEU A 170 26.45 0.80 14.43
C LEU A 170 27.38 -0.34 14.01
N SER A 171 27.29 -0.81 12.75
CA SER A 171 28.07 -1.97 12.28
C SER A 171 29.29 -1.60 11.41
N GLY A 172 29.41 -0.36 10.95
CA GLY A 172 30.50 0.07 10.06
C GLY A 172 30.48 -0.59 8.67
N GLN A 173 29.43 -1.36 8.33
CA GLN A 173 29.25 -2.02 7.06
C GLN A 173 28.00 -1.48 6.34
N GLU A 174 28.11 -1.22 5.04
CA GLU A 174 26.95 -0.86 4.23
C GLU A 174 25.89 -1.97 4.29
N ALA A 175 24.70 -1.62 4.70
CA ALA A 175 23.54 -2.49 4.55
C ALA A 175 23.23 -2.60 3.04
N ARG A 176 23.45 -3.79 2.51
CA ARG A 176 23.09 -4.16 1.13
C ARG A 176 21.60 -4.11 0.91
#